data_47721756e9862b0b8def4c3db8bdfc92
#
_entry.id   47721756e9862b0b8def4c3db8bdfc92
#
_cell.length_a   1.000
_cell.length_b   1.000
_cell.length_c   1.000
_cell.angle_alpha   90.00
_cell.angle_beta   90.00
_cell.angle_gamma   90.00
#
_symmetry.space_group_name_H-M   'P 1'
#
loop_
_entity.id
_entity.type
_entity.pdbx_description
1 polymer ?
#
loop_
_entity_poly.entity_id
_entity_poly.type
_entity_poly.pdbx_seq_one_letter_code
_entity_poly.pdbx_strand_id
1 'polypeptide(L)'
;MRRFFTLCLAAIASITMLSAQQIVADGGVTSEKTPANTIAALEAAAKAGYAVKCDVNLLTDGTVVVVEGPWLGKTGDPDRMNIQRSDYAILSSKLLANGEVVPTLDAYLDKVVELGDLHLIIEIKEHATPQAESELARAVVTKVKERKLQGRVDYQSMRQHICNELKRMAPSSAMVYYMGNNLTPEYVEGLGYSGICYTINTLKRIPRWFNEAHKLGLKVAVCGVANTEESAWAKKSGADAIITTSPATINK
;
A
#
# COMPACT_ATOMS: atom_id res chain seq x y z
N MET A 1 -15.76 38.39 -53.87
CA MET A 1 -15.27 38.34 -52.47
C MET A 1 -15.16 36.90 -52.01
N ARG A 2 -13.96 36.30 -52.08
CA ARG A 2 -13.69 34.96 -51.62
C ARG A 2 -13.11 35.03 -50.20
N ARG A 3 -13.83 34.50 -49.21
CA ARG A 3 -13.34 34.40 -47.82
C ARG A 3 -12.53 33.12 -47.69
N PHE A 4 -11.23 33.22 -47.46
CA PHE A 4 -10.36 32.13 -47.04
C PHE A 4 -10.59 31.86 -45.56
N PHE A 5 -11.06 30.67 -45.23
CA PHE A 5 -11.07 30.16 -43.89
C PHE A 5 -9.72 29.45 -43.63
N THR A 6 -8.91 30.07 -42.80
CA THR A 6 -7.65 29.47 -42.30
C THR A 6 -8.01 28.56 -41.15
N LEU A 7 -7.91 27.24 -41.35
CA LEU A 7 -8.01 26.25 -40.28
C LEU A 7 -6.67 26.24 -39.51
N CYS A 8 -6.67 26.77 -38.27
CA CYS A 8 -5.58 26.55 -37.33
C CYS A 8 -5.72 25.15 -36.73
N LEU A 9 -4.91 24.19 -37.18
CA LEU A 9 -4.71 22.90 -36.51
C LEU A 9 -3.88 23.17 -35.25
N ALA A 10 -4.53 23.23 -34.09
CA ALA A 10 -3.83 23.17 -32.80
C ALA A 10 -3.37 21.71 -32.57
N ALA A 11 -2.10 21.46 -32.78
CA ALA A 11 -1.47 20.20 -32.36
C ALA A 11 -1.44 20.17 -30.83
N ILE A 12 -2.35 19.39 -30.25
CA ILE A 12 -2.30 19.04 -28.82
C ILE A 12 -1.13 18.08 -28.66
N ALA A 13 0.04 18.59 -28.31
CA ALA A 13 1.14 17.78 -27.83
C ALA A 13 0.71 17.14 -26.50
N SER A 14 0.31 15.88 -26.55
CA SER A 14 0.14 15.06 -25.35
C SER A 14 1.50 14.94 -24.69
N ILE A 15 1.78 15.82 -23.72
CA ILE A 15 2.89 15.66 -22.79
C ILE A 15 2.52 14.42 -21.96
N THR A 16 3.05 13.25 -22.34
CA THR A 16 3.11 12.11 -21.46
C THR A 16 3.99 12.53 -20.29
N MET A 17 3.38 13.03 -19.23
CA MET A 17 4.07 13.14 -17.95
C MET A 17 4.50 11.73 -17.61
N LEU A 18 5.80 11.45 -17.75
CA LEU A 18 6.43 10.28 -17.16
C LEU A 18 6.16 10.41 -15.68
N SER A 19 5.16 9.66 -15.17
CA SER A 19 4.87 9.63 -13.75
C SER A 19 6.16 9.26 -13.05
N ALA A 20 6.70 10.17 -12.25
CA ALA A 20 7.89 9.89 -11.46
C ALA A 20 7.59 8.65 -10.63
N GLN A 21 8.47 7.66 -10.72
CA GLN A 21 8.32 6.38 -10.05
C GLN A 21 8.20 6.60 -8.54
N GLN A 22 7.09 6.18 -7.96
CA GLN A 22 6.79 6.43 -6.56
C GLN A 22 7.61 5.51 -5.65
N ILE A 23 8.37 6.10 -4.71
CA ILE A 23 8.98 5.37 -3.61
C ILE A 23 8.01 5.36 -2.45
N VAL A 24 7.70 4.16 -1.97
CA VAL A 24 6.76 3.89 -0.89
C VAL A 24 7.51 3.32 0.31
N ALA A 25 7.45 4.01 1.43
CA ALA A 25 8.03 3.57 2.69
C ALA A 25 7.14 2.49 3.33
N ASP A 26 7.65 1.26 3.41
CA ASP A 26 6.95 0.13 4.01
C ASP A 26 6.95 0.26 5.54
N GLY A 27 5.75 0.44 6.11
CA GLY A 27 5.56 0.76 7.52
C GLY A 27 5.99 2.17 7.92
N GLY A 28 6.27 3.07 6.95
CA GLY A 28 6.82 4.40 7.17
C GLY A 28 8.35 4.45 7.15
N VAL A 29 8.95 5.56 7.58
CA VAL A 29 10.41 5.67 7.73
C VAL A 29 10.80 5.21 9.13
N THR A 30 11.47 4.07 9.19
CA THR A 30 11.74 3.35 10.44
C THR A 30 13.11 3.65 11.03
N SER A 31 13.19 3.64 12.35
CA SER A 31 14.40 3.70 13.17
C SER A 31 14.11 3.09 14.54
N GLU A 32 15.09 3.09 15.45
CA GLU A 32 14.83 2.71 16.85
C GLU A 32 13.74 3.56 17.52
N LYS A 33 13.60 4.83 17.12
CA LYS A 33 12.59 5.77 17.64
C LYS A 33 11.28 5.79 16.85
N THR A 34 11.27 5.19 15.68
CA THR A 34 10.11 5.16 14.78
C THR A 34 9.87 3.71 14.31
N PRO A 35 9.32 2.83 15.16
CA PRO A 35 8.95 1.48 14.74
C PRO A 35 7.98 1.51 13.57
N ALA A 36 8.01 0.47 12.72
CA ALA A 36 7.09 0.37 11.58
C ALA A 36 5.62 0.42 12.01
N ASN A 37 4.77 0.98 11.15
CA ASN A 37 3.34 1.08 11.38
C ASN A 37 2.94 1.95 12.59
N THR A 38 3.80 2.89 13.01
CA THR A 38 3.51 3.88 14.05
C THR A 38 3.20 5.26 13.47
N ILE A 39 2.60 6.12 14.28
CA ILE A 39 2.38 7.53 13.91
C ILE A 39 3.72 8.24 13.68
N ALA A 40 4.73 7.98 14.51
CA ALA A 40 6.07 8.56 14.35
C ALA A 40 6.73 8.15 13.00
N ALA A 41 6.58 6.88 12.59
CA ALA A 41 7.12 6.41 11.29
C ALA A 41 6.37 7.03 10.08
N LEU A 42 5.06 7.23 10.22
CA LEU A 42 4.23 7.91 9.23
C LEU A 42 4.68 9.37 9.05
N GLU A 43 4.81 10.11 10.15
CA GLU A 43 5.28 11.51 10.14
C GLU A 43 6.69 11.66 9.55
N ALA A 44 7.58 10.73 9.90
CA ALA A 44 8.93 10.71 9.36
C ALA A 44 8.95 10.48 7.84
N ALA A 45 8.07 9.62 7.32
CA ALA A 45 7.92 9.37 5.88
C ALA A 45 7.35 10.59 5.15
N ALA A 46 6.30 11.21 5.70
CA ALA A 46 5.70 12.43 5.15
C ALA A 46 6.72 13.56 5.07
N LYS A 47 7.49 13.79 6.14
CA LYS A 47 8.57 14.79 6.18
C LYS A 47 9.65 14.54 5.13
N ALA A 48 9.91 13.28 4.81
CA ALA A 48 10.89 12.89 3.79
C ALA A 48 10.31 12.86 2.36
N GLY A 49 9.02 13.14 2.17
CA GLY A 49 8.34 13.17 0.88
C GLY A 49 8.06 11.80 0.27
N TYR A 50 7.98 10.74 1.09
CA TYR A 50 7.63 9.41 0.63
C TYR A 50 6.13 9.14 0.78
N ALA A 51 5.57 8.36 -0.14
CA ALA A 51 4.33 7.66 0.11
C ALA A 51 4.54 6.58 1.18
N VAL A 52 3.45 6.12 1.81
CA VAL A 52 3.54 5.13 2.90
C VAL A 52 2.68 3.93 2.56
N LYS A 53 3.18 2.74 2.85
CA LYS A 53 2.38 1.52 2.95
C LYS A 53 2.25 1.18 4.44
N CYS A 54 1.02 0.89 4.89
CA CYS A 54 0.75 0.40 6.24
C CYS A 54 -0.01 -0.93 6.21
N ASP A 55 0.10 -1.69 7.30
CA ASP A 55 -0.55 -2.98 7.47
C ASP A 55 -1.71 -2.87 8.45
N VAL A 56 -2.86 -3.47 8.14
CA VAL A 56 -4.02 -3.42 9.03
C VAL A 56 -4.55 -4.79 9.40
N ASN A 57 -4.99 -4.91 10.65
CA ASN A 57 -5.61 -6.10 11.22
C ASN A 57 -6.90 -5.74 11.96
N LEU A 58 -7.83 -6.71 12.03
CA LEU A 58 -9.07 -6.62 12.80
C LEU A 58 -8.89 -7.34 14.14
N LEU A 59 -9.27 -6.69 15.22
CA LEU A 59 -9.31 -7.27 16.56
C LEU A 59 -10.66 -7.94 16.84
N THR A 60 -10.75 -8.67 17.97
CA THR A 60 -11.97 -9.39 18.36
C THR A 60 -13.13 -8.47 18.72
N ASP A 61 -12.84 -7.24 19.15
CA ASP A 61 -13.83 -6.21 19.46
C ASP A 61 -14.26 -5.36 18.25
N GLY A 62 -13.81 -5.72 17.03
CA GLY A 62 -14.09 -4.99 15.80
C GLY A 62 -13.18 -3.77 15.56
N THR A 63 -12.25 -3.48 16.46
CA THR A 63 -11.26 -2.40 16.26
C THR A 63 -10.29 -2.76 15.14
N VAL A 64 -10.08 -1.85 14.19
CA VAL A 64 -9.03 -2.00 13.17
C VAL A 64 -7.78 -1.27 13.66
N VAL A 65 -6.65 -1.98 13.66
CA VAL A 65 -5.35 -1.47 14.11
C VAL A 65 -4.32 -1.50 13.00
N VAL A 66 -3.31 -0.62 13.11
CA VAL A 66 -2.21 -0.53 12.13
C VAL A 66 -0.99 -1.23 12.71
N VAL A 67 -0.76 -2.45 12.23
CA VAL A 67 0.35 -3.31 12.66
C VAL A 67 0.52 -4.45 11.67
N GLU A 68 1.76 -4.90 11.44
CA GLU A 68 2.05 -5.98 10.48
C GLU A 68 1.33 -7.30 10.84
N GLY A 69 1.32 -7.67 12.14
CA GLY A 69 0.62 -8.83 12.69
C GLY A 69 0.88 -10.17 11.98
N PRO A 70 0.19 -11.25 12.35
CA PRO A 70 -0.82 -11.36 13.42
C PRO A 70 -0.25 -11.43 14.85
N TRP A 71 1.07 -11.30 14.99
CA TRP A 71 1.75 -11.40 16.28
C TRP A 71 2.46 -10.11 16.66
N LEU A 72 2.24 -9.63 17.88
CA LEU A 72 3.06 -8.60 18.51
C LEU A 72 4.08 -9.28 19.43
N GLY A 73 5.35 -8.83 19.38
CA GLY A 73 6.46 -9.45 20.09
C GLY A 73 7.20 -10.52 19.26
N LYS A 74 8.44 -10.80 19.67
CA LYS A 74 9.32 -11.78 19.02
C LYS A 74 8.93 -13.22 19.37
N THR A 75 9.26 -14.18 18.52
CA THR A 75 9.11 -15.60 18.83
C THR A 75 9.95 -15.94 20.07
N GLY A 76 9.33 -16.61 21.05
CA GLY A 76 9.96 -16.93 22.34
C GLY A 76 9.79 -15.87 23.42
N ASP A 77 9.24 -14.68 23.09
CA ASP A 77 8.89 -13.68 24.07
C ASP A 77 7.66 -14.14 24.88
N PRO A 78 7.72 -14.19 26.23
CA PRO A 78 6.57 -14.56 27.04
C PRO A 78 5.39 -13.59 26.90
N ASP A 79 5.67 -12.36 26.51
CA ASP A 79 4.66 -11.32 26.27
C ASP A 79 4.12 -11.29 24.82
N ARG A 80 4.57 -12.22 23.99
CA ARG A 80 4.08 -12.33 22.62
C ARG A 80 2.60 -12.63 22.58
N MET A 81 1.85 -11.80 21.84
CA MET A 81 0.40 -11.94 21.76
C MET A 81 -0.10 -12.03 20.33
N ASN A 82 -1.16 -12.79 20.10
CA ASN A 82 -1.86 -12.80 18.82
C ASN A 82 -2.88 -11.65 18.82
N ILE A 83 -2.63 -10.63 18.00
CA ILE A 83 -3.47 -9.43 17.94
C ILE A 83 -4.87 -9.72 17.39
N GLN A 84 -5.01 -10.66 16.46
CA GLN A 84 -6.31 -11.06 15.90
C GLN A 84 -7.19 -11.84 16.88
N ARG A 85 -6.66 -12.20 18.07
CA ARG A 85 -7.36 -12.87 19.16
C ARG A 85 -7.44 -12.00 20.42
N SER A 86 -7.15 -10.73 20.29
CA SER A 86 -7.14 -9.75 21.39
C SER A 86 -8.13 -8.64 21.11
N ASP A 87 -8.55 -7.94 22.14
CA ASP A 87 -9.26 -6.68 22.04
C ASP A 87 -8.29 -5.49 22.17
N TYR A 88 -8.77 -4.29 21.84
CA TYR A 88 -7.93 -3.10 21.87
C TYR A 88 -7.52 -2.69 23.29
N ALA A 89 -8.32 -2.96 24.31
CA ALA A 89 -7.97 -2.64 25.69
C ALA A 89 -6.70 -3.40 26.13
N ILE A 90 -6.58 -4.68 25.75
CA ILE A 90 -5.38 -5.47 26.01
C ILE A 90 -4.21 -5.00 25.13
N LEU A 91 -4.44 -4.78 23.84
CA LEU A 91 -3.37 -4.37 22.91
C LEU A 91 -2.77 -3.02 23.29
N SER A 92 -3.59 -2.03 23.65
CA SER A 92 -3.16 -0.69 24.04
C SER A 92 -2.41 -0.63 25.37
N SER A 93 -2.48 -1.69 26.19
CA SER A 93 -1.67 -1.80 27.42
C SER A 93 -0.19 -2.13 27.12
N LYS A 94 0.15 -2.56 25.88
CA LYS A 94 1.52 -2.89 25.46
C LYS A 94 2.14 -1.72 24.73
N LEU A 95 3.25 -1.22 25.27
CA LEU A 95 4.01 -0.15 24.63
C LEU A 95 4.98 -0.72 23.58
N LEU A 96 5.08 -0.02 22.47
CA LEU A 96 6.11 -0.24 21.47
C LEU A 96 7.47 0.30 21.96
N ALA A 97 8.55 -0.01 21.24
CA ALA A 97 9.91 0.38 21.65
C ALA A 97 10.11 1.91 21.84
N ASN A 98 9.30 2.72 21.17
CA ASN A 98 9.33 4.19 21.29
C ASN A 98 8.34 4.75 22.31
N GLY A 99 7.63 3.92 23.06
CA GLY A 99 6.63 4.32 24.07
C GLY A 99 5.24 4.59 23.51
N GLU A 100 5.02 4.49 22.18
CA GLU A 100 3.68 4.55 21.60
C GLU A 100 2.92 3.23 21.84
N VAL A 101 1.59 3.31 21.75
CA VAL A 101 0.74 2.13 21.59
C VAL A 101 0.54 1.82 20.13
N VAL A 102 0.15 0.58 19.79
CA VAL A 102 -0.28 0.24 18.44
C VAL A 102 -1.46 1.14 18.05
N PRO A 103 -1.35 1.95 16.98
CA PRO A 103 -2.39 2.90 16.63
C PRO A 103 -3.62 2.19 16.06
N THR A 104 -4.81 2.71 16.36
CA THR A 104 -6.01 2.37 15.61
C THR A 104 -5.92 2.92 14.19
N LEU A 105 -6.63 2.30 13.23
CA LEU A 105 -6.72 2.86 11.88
C LEU A 105 -7.35 4.26 11.89
N ASP A 106 -8.27 4.52 12.80
CA ASP A 106 -8.88 5.86 12.96
C ASP A 106 -7.82 6.91 13.27
N ALA A 107 -7.02 6.71 14.31
CA ALA A 107 -5.94 7.64 14.68
C ALA A 107 -4.90 7.80 13.56
N TYR A 108 -4.59 6.70 12.86
CA TYR A 108 -3.63 6.73 11.76
C TYR A 108 -4.15 7.53 10.55
N LEU A 109 -5.41 7.32 10.15
CA LEU A 109 -6.03 8.07 9.06
C LEU A 109 -6.29 9.55 9.42
N ASP A 110 -6.61 9.86 10.69
CA ASP A 110 -6.70 11.25 11.16
C ASP A 110 -5.35 11.96 10.98
N LYS A 111 -4.24 11.29 11.30
CA LYS A 111 -2.90 11.82 11.04
C LYS A 111 -2.62 11.98 9.54
N VAL A 112 -3.04 11.05 8.68
CA VAL A 112 -2.93 11.19 7.22
C VAL A 112 -3.68 12.42 6.69
N VAL A 113 -4.85 12.74 7.28
CA VAL A 113 -5.58 13.99 6.95
C VAL A 113 -4.76 15.21 7.33
N GLU A 114 -4.17 15.25 8.55
CA GLU A 114 -3.34 16.35 9.03
C GLU A 114 -2.08 16.58 8.16
N LEU A 115 -1.48 15.50 7.65
CA LEU A 115 -0.26 15.55 6.84
C LEU A 115 -0.49 16.02 5.39
N GLY A 116 -1.73 16.27 4.97
CA GLY A 116 -2.04 16.84 3.66
C GLY A 116 -1.90 15.84 2.51
N ASP A 117 -1.01 16.08 1.55
CA ASP A 117 -0.97 15.34 0.27
C ASP A 117 -0.31 13.95 0.33
N LEU A 118 -0.15 13.37 1.52
CA LEU A 118 0.44 12.04 1.66
C LEU A 118 -0.42 10.98 0.95
N HIS A 119 0.21 10.19 0.08
CA HIS A 119 -0.39 9.01 -0.53
C HIS A 119 -0.16 7.77 0.36
N LEU A 120 -1.22 7.00 0.60
CA LEU A 120 -1.21 5.83 1.46
C LEU A 120 -1.60 4.58 0.67
N ILE A 121 -0.88 3.48 0.89
CA ILE A 121 -1.28 2.14 0.47
C ILE A 121 -1.62 1.34 1.72
N ILE A 122 -2.84 0.83 1.81
CA ILE A 122 -3.27 0.00 2.95
C ILE A 122 -3.21 -1.48 2.56
N GLU A 123 -2.33 -2.22 3.22
CA GLU A 123 -2.30 -3.68 3.11
C GLU A 123 -3.27 -4.29 4.11
N ILE A 124 -4.30 -4.96 3.60
CA ILE A 124 -5.26 -5.70 4.41
C ILE A 124 -4.75 -7.10 4.62
N LYS A 125 -4.47 -7.43 5.88
CA LYS A 125 -3.89 -8.73 6.26
C LYS A 125 -4.94 -9.84 6.26
N GLU A 126 -4.48 -11.05 6.01
CA GLU A 126 -5.32 -12.25 6.06
C GLU A 126 -5.83 -12.52 7.47
N HIS A 127 -7.02 -13.09 7.56
CA HIS A 127 -7.65 -13.56 8.80
C HIS A 127 -8.06 -15.01 8.69
N ALA A 128 -8.40 -15.61 9.84
CA ALA A 128 -8.73 -17.03 9.92
C ALA A 128 -9.97 -17.41 9.10
N THR A 129 -10.88 -16.47 8.81
CA THR A 129 -12.11 -16.73 8.08
C THR A 129 -12.34 -15.65 6.98
N PRO A 130 -12.94 -16.05 5.85
CA PRO A 130 -13.35 -15.08 4.81
C PRO A 130 -14.31 -14.01 5.33
N GLN A 131 -15.13 -14.33 6.34
CA GLN A 131 -16.05 -13.38 6.95
C GLN A 131 -15.28 -12.25 7.66
N ALA A 132 -14.26 -12.58 8.48
CA ALA A 132 -13.42 -11.59 9.14
C ALA A 132 -12.61 -10.76 8.12
N GLU A 133 -12.15 -11.37 7.02
CA GLU A 133 -11.50 -10.67 5.91
C GLU A 133 -12.44 -9.65 5.24
N SER A 134 -13.71 -10.04 4.98
CA SER A 134 -14.72 -9.14 4.41
C SER A 134 -15.10 -8.01 5.36
N GLU A 135 -15.17 -8.29 6.66
CA GLU A 135 -15.46 -7.30 7.70
C GLU A 135 -14.34 -6.27 7.80
N LEU A 136 -13.07 -6.72 7.84
CA LEU A 136 -11.91 -5.84 7.83
C LEU A 136 -11.86 -4.97 6.57
N ALA A 137 -12.04 -5.55 5.38
CA ALA A 137 -12.03 -4.81 4.12
C ALA A 137 -13.13 -3.73 4.11
N ARG A 138 -14.33 -4.05 4.57
CA ARG A 138 -15.45 -3.10 4.68
C ARG A 138 -15.14 -1.98 5.66
N ALA A 139 -14.64 -2.31 6.85
CA ALA A 139 -14.29 -1.34 7.88
C ALA A 139 -13.23 -0.35 7.36
N VAL A 140 -12.18 -0.84 6.70
CA VAL A 140 -11.11 -0.01 6.12
C VAL A 140 -11.67 0.95 5.07
N VAL A 141 -12.42 0.45 4.07
CA VAL A 141 -12.99 1.30 3.00
C VAL A 141 -13.94 2.36 3.58
N THR A 142 -14.74 1.99 4.58
CA THR A 142 -15.66 2.92 5.26
C THR A 142 -14.89 4.04 5.95
N LYS A 143 -13.86 3.72 6.76
CA LYS A 143 -13.05 4.70 7.49
C LYS A 143 -12.30 5.66 6.56
N VAL A 144 -11.80 5.17 5.43
CA VAL A 144 -11.17 5.99 4.38
C VAL A 144 -12.19 6.96 3.76
N LYS A 145 -13.42 6.48 3.48
CA LYS A 145 -14.49 7.30 2.91
C LYS A 145 -14.96 8.39 3.87
N GLU A 146 -15.14 8.07 5.14
CA GLU A 146 -15.55 9.02 6.19
C GLU A 146 -14.61 10.24 6.28
N ARG A 147 -13.31 10.02 6.03
CA ARG A 147 -12.26 11.06 6.04
C ARG A 147 -12.00 11.71 4.68
N LYS A 148 -12.79 11.35 3.65
CA LYS A 148 -12.63 11.87 2.28
C LYS A 148 -11.24 11.62 1.68
N LEU A 149 -10.63 10.47 2.02
CA LEU A 149 -9.29 10.09 1.57
C LEU A 149 -9.26 9.25 0.29
N GLN A 150 -10.40 9.04 -0.39
CA GLN A 150 -10.55 8.10 -1.50
C GLN A 150 -9.60 8.38 -2.70
N GLY A 151 -9.18 9.63 -2.88
CA GLY A 151 -8.24 10.02 -3.94
C GLY A 151 -6.76 9.86 -3.55
N ARG A 152 -6.47 9.47 -2.31
CA ARG A 152 -5.12 9.37 -1.76
C ARG A 152 -4.80 8.00 -1.14
N VAL A 153 -5.72 7.06 -1.25
CA VAL A 153 -5.58 5.71 -0.65
C VAL A 153 -5.77 4.64 -1.71
N ASP A 154 -4.77 3.80 -1.85
CA ASP A 154 -4.82 2.55 -2.58
C ASP A 154 -4.80 1.36 -1.63
N TYR A 155 -5.10 0.19 -2.14
CA TYR A 155 -5.24 -1.03 -1.34
C TYR A 155 -4.42 -2.17 -1.91
N GLN A 156 -3.97 -3.06 -1.04
CA GLN A 156 -3.34 -4.30 -1.46
C GLN A 156 -3.62 -5.45 -0.50
N SER A 157 -3.53 -6.68 -0.99
CA SER A 157 -3.57 -7.89 -0.16
C SER A 157 -2.93 -9.09 -0.87
N MET A 158 -2.42 -10.03 -0.07
CA MET A 158 -2.02 -11.35 -0.56
C MET A 158 -3.22 -12.26 -0.82
N ARG A 159 -4.40 -11.95 -0.23
CA ARG A 159 -5.61 -12.74 -0.29
C ARG A 159 -6.50 -12.29 -1.44
N GLN A 160 -6.74 -13.19 -2.38
CA GLN A 160 -7.63 -12.94 -3.51
C GLN A 160 -9.06 -12.59 -3.05
N HIS A 161 -9.55 -13.22 -1.98
CA HIS A 161 -10.84 -12.90 -1.38
C HIS A 161 -10.93 -11.43 -0.96
N ILE A 162 -9.90 -10.93 -0.26
CA ILE A 162 -9.83 -9.52 0.16
C ILE A 162 -9.78 -8.58 -1.06
N CYS A 163 -8.98 -8.89 -2.08
CA CYS A 163 -8.92 -8.10 -3.31
C CYS A 163 -10.28 -8.03 -4.03
N ASN A 164 -11.04 -9.13 -4.05
CA ASN A 164 -12.40 -9.15 -4.59
C ASN A 164 -13.35 -8.24 -3.80
N GLU A 165 -13.31 -8.30 -2.47
CA GLU A 165 -14.10 -7.41 -1.61
C GLU A 165 -13.73 -5.94 -1.82
N LEU A 166 -12.44 -5.63 -1.87
CA LEU A 166 -11.95 -4.27 -2.16
C LEU A 166 -12.42 -3.78 -3.53
N LYS A 167 -12.30 -4.60 -4.57
CA LYS A 167 -12.74 -4.25 -5.92
C LYS A 167 -14.24 -3.90 -5.97
N ARG A 168 -15.05 -4.59 -5.15
CA ARG A 168 -16.49 -4.37 -5.06
C ARG A 168 -16.85 -3.09 -4.30
N MET A 169 -16.05 -2.68 -3.28
CA MET A 169 -16.42 -1.63 -2.32
C MET A 169 -15.61 -0.34 -2.47
N ALA A 170 -14.36 -0.42 -2.90
CA ALA A 170 -13.51 0.74 -3.08
C ALA A 170 -13.96 1.59 -4.27
N PRO A 171 -13.73 2.91 -4.26
CA PRO A 171 -14.03 3.76 -5.39
C PRO A 171 -13.20 3.36 -6.62
N SER A 172 -13.72 3.60 -7.81
CA SER A 172 -13.04 3.26 -9.08
C SER A 172 -11.70 3.99 -9.28
N SER A 173 -11.46 5.08 -8.55
CA SER A 173 -10.20 5.82 -8.55
C SER A 173 -9.10 5.16 -7.71
N ALA A 174 -9.45 4.28 -6.77
CA ALA A 174 -8.48 3.58 -5.94
C ALA A 174 -7.90 2.37 -6.66
N MET A 175 -6.58 2.19 -6.58
CA MET A 175 -5.93 0.99 -7.07
C MET A 175 -6.11 -0.17 -6.09
N VAL A 176 -6.33 -1.36 -6.62
CA VAL A 176 -6.32 -2.62 -5.86
C VAL A 176 -5.23 -3.52 -6.44
N TYR A 177 -4.18 -3.74 -5.65
CA TYR A 177 -3.04 -4.57 -6.04
C TYR A 177 -3.14 -5.96 -5.43
N TYR A 178 -2.90 -6.97 -6.26
CA TYR A 178 -2.69 -8.33 -5.77
C TYR A 178 -1.20 -8.58 -5.50
N MET A 179 -0.87 -9.14 -4.32
CA MET A 179 0.53 -9.32 -3.90
C MET A 179 0.92 -10.78 -3.60
N GLY A 180 0.13 -11.75 -4.06
CA GLY A 180 0.37 -13.17 -3.79
C GLY A 180 1.54 -13.81 -4.55
N ASN A 181 2.19 -13.11 -5.49
CA ASN A 181 3.35 -13.58 -6.27
C ASN A 181 3.12 -14.79 -7.20
N ASN A 182 1.90 -15.25 -7.39
CA ASN A 182 1.58 -16.53 -8.05
C ASN A 182 0.58 -16.43 -9.21
N LEU A 183 -0.04 -15.27 -9.44
CA LEU A 183 -0.95 -15.06 -10.58
C LEU A 183 -0.25 -14.34 -11.72
N THR A 184 -0.55 -14.73 -12.96
CA THR A 184 -0.07 -14.01 -14.13
C THR A 184 -0.76 -12.65 -14.27
N PRO A 185 -0.15 -11.65 -14.92
CA PRO A 185 -0.80 -10.38 -15.20
C PRO A 185 -2.15 -10.52 -15.90
N GLU A 186 -2.26 -11.42 -16.85
CA GLU A 186 -3.51 -11.72 -17.57
C GLU A 186 -4.62 -12.19 -16.62
N TYR A 187 -4.29 -13.07 -15.66
CA TYR A 187 -5.25 -13.54 -14.68
C TYR A 187 -5.69 -12.42 -13.73
N VAL A 188 -4.75 -11.57 -13.29
CA VAL A 188 -5.01 -10.41 -12.43
C VAL A 188 -5.91 -9.39 -13.13
N GLU A 189 -5.69 -9.13 -14.42
CA GLU A 189 -6.55 -8.26 -15.24
C GLU A 189 -7.95 -8.85 -15.38
N GLY A 190 -8.06 -10.16 -15.67
CA GLY A 190 -9.34 -10.87 -15.76
C GLY A 190 -10.17 -10.83 -14.48
N LEU A 191 -9.54 -10.68 -13.31
CA LEU A 191 -10.21 -10.42 -12.02
C LEU A 191 -10.60 -8.94 -11.84
N GLY A 192 -10.18 -8.05 -12.74
CA GLY A 192 -10.45 -6.62 -12.72
C GLY A 192 -9.65 -5.86 -11.66
N TYR A 193 -8.53 -6.39 -11.17
CA TYR A 193 -7.64 -5.65 -10.27
C TYR A 193 -6.84 -4.59 -11.04
N SER A 194 -6.25 -3.64 -10.31
CA SER A 194 -5.54 -2.51 -10.91
C SER A 194 -4.07 -2.81 -11.18
N GLY A 195 -3.51 -3.84 -10.55
CA GLY A 195 -2.10 -4.17 -10.72
C GLY A 195 -1.62 -5.33 -9.84
N ILE A 196 -0.32 -5.57 -9.97
CA ILE A 196 0.43 -6.52 -9.15
C ILE A 196 1.40 -5.78 -8.25
N CYS A 197 1.55 -6.25 -7.00
CA CYS A 197 2.61 -5.82 -6.09
C CYS A 197 3.43 -7.06 -5.72
N TYR A 198 4.45 -7.38 -6.52
CA TYR A 198 5.20 -8.61 -6.36
C TYR A 198 6.62 -8.36 -5.84
N THR A 199 7.17 -9.37 -5.16
CA THR A 199 8.53 -9.28 -4.66
C THR A 199 9.51 -9.15 -5.80
N ILE A 200 10.59 -8.39 -5.55
CA ILE A 200 11.68 -8.24 -6.53
C ILE A 200 12.24 -9.58 -6.99
N ASN A 201 12.29 -10.58 -6.09
CA ASN A 201 12.77 -11.92 -6.43
C ASN A 201 11.86 -12.64 -7.44
N THR A 202 10.55 -12.47 -7.31
CA THR A 202 9.57 -13.02 -8.26
C THR A 202 9.71 -12.35 -9.63
N LEU A 203 9.80 -11.02 -9.65
CA LEU A 203 9.89 -10.27 -10.90
C LEU A 203 11.25 -10.43 -11.59
N LYS A 204 12.35 -10.61 -10.84
CA LYS A 204 13.66 -10.98 -11.43
C LYS A 204 13.61 -12.36 -12.11
N ARG A 205 12.82 -13.31 -11.61
CA ARG A 205 12.64 -14.63 -12.25
C ARG A 205 11.75 -14.56 -13.49
N ILE A 206 10.79 -13.64 -13.54
CA ILE A 206 9.81 -13.51 -14.63
C ILE A 206 9.72 -12.06 -15.08
N PRO A 207 10.80 -11.46 -15.62
CA PRO A 207 10.84 -10.03 -15.94
C PRO A 207 9.87 -9.61 -17.03
N ARG A 208 9.40 -10.55 -17.86
CA ARG A 208 8.37 -10.28 -18.89
C ARG A 208 7.05 -9.77 -18.29
N TRP A 209 6.77 -10.04 -17.00
CA TRP A 209 5.53 -9.62 -16.37
C TRP A 209 5.37 -8.11 -16.26
N PHE A 210 6.45 -7.33 -16.28
CA PHE A 210 6.35 -5.86 -16.40
C PHE A 210 5.65 -5.46 -17.69
N ASN A 211 6.16 -5.96 -18.83
CA ASN A 211 5.62 -5.63 -20.13
C ASN A 211 4.21 -6.23 -20.36
N GLU A 212 3.98 -7.45 -19.91
CA GLU A 212 2.67 -8.11 -19.96
C GLU A 212 1.62 -7.33 -19.16
N ALA A 213 1.94 -6.93 -17.92
CA ALA A 213 1.06 -6.12 -17.09
C ALA A 213 0.73 -4.76 -17.72
N HIS A 214 1.74 -4.04 -18.19
CA HIS A 214 1.54 -2.73 -18.83
C HIS A 214 0.72 -2.81 -20.12
N LYS A 215 0.89 -3.84 -20.93
CA LYS A 215 0.05 -4.06 -22.12
C LYS A 215 -1.43 -4.27 -21.79
N LEU A 216 -1.71 -4.79 -20.61
CA LEU A 216 -3.06 -4.99 -20.09
C LEU A 216 -3.58 -3.78 -19.29
N GLY A 217 -2.80 -2.69 -19.22
CA GLY A 217 -3.17 -1.50 -18.45
C GLY A 217 -2.98 -1.64 -16.93
N LEU A 218 -2.35 -2.73 -16.48
CA LEU A 218 -2.06 -2.94 -15.06
C LEU A 218 -0.82 -2.17 -14.60
N LYS A 219 -0.81 -1.77 -13.35
CA LYS A 219 0.35 -1.21 -12.66
C LYS A 219 1.23 -2.30 -12.05
N VAL A 220 2.54 -2.05 -11.97
CA VAL A 220 3.51 -2.94 -11.35
C VAL A 220 4.20 -2.25 -10.20
N ALA A 221 3.85 -2.62 -8.97
CA ALA A 221 4.60 -2.28 -7.77
C ALA A 221 5.59 -3.40 -7.46
N VAL A 222 6.82 -3.02 -7.07
CA VAL A 222 7.88 -3.98 -6.70
C VAL A 222 8.14 -3.84 -5.20
N CYS A 223 7.94 -4.90 -4.43
CA CYS A 223 8.20 -4.92 -3.00
C CYS A 223 9.46 -5.72 -2.62
N GLY A 224 9.99 -5.45 -1.41
CA GLY A 224 11.19 -6.11 -0.89
C GLY A 224 12.50 -5.64 -1.54
N VAL A 225 12.51 -4.44 -2.08
CA VAL A 225 13.73 -3.79 -2.62
C VAL A 225 14.59 -3.30 -1.46
N ALA A 226 15.83 -3.81 -1.35
CA ALA A 226 16.67 -3.59 -0.19
C ALA A 226 17.85 -2.62 -0.43
N ASN A 227 18.25 -2.39 -1.68
CA ASN A 227 19.45 -1.61 -2.02
C ASN A 227 19.30 -0.84 -3.33
N THR A 228 20.29 0.02 -3.63
CA THR A 228 20.29 0.88 -4.83
C THR A 228 20.35 0.09 -6.15
N GLU A 229 21.05 -1.05 -6.19
CA GLU A 229 21.15 -1.88 -7.38
C GLU A 229 19.78 -2.48 -7.74
N GLU A 230 19.07 -3.00 -6.75
CA GLU A 230 17.72 -3.53 -6.91
C GLU A 230 16.73 -2.44 -7.29
N SER A 231 16.86 -1.25 -6.69
CA SER A 231 16.05 -0.08 -7.05
C SER A 231 16.29 0.32 -8.52
N ALA A 232 17.56 0.40 -8.94
CA ALA A 232 17.91 0.73 -10.31
C ALA A 232 17.37 -0.33 -11.31
N TRP A 233 17.46 -1.61 -10.94
CA TRP A 233 16.91 -2.70 -11.75
C TRP A 233 15.37 -2.59 -11.87
N ALA A 234 14.66 -2.37 -10.76
CA ALA A 234 13.20 -2.22 -10.76
C ALA A 234 12.78 -1.02 -11.62
N LYS A 235 13.47 0.11 -11.47
CA LYS A 235 13.29 1.32 -12.28
C LYS A 235 13.46 1.03 -13.76
N LYS A 236 14.56 0.44 -14.15
CA LYS A 236 14.87 0.09 -15.55
C LYS A 236 13.86 -0.92 -16.14
N SER A 237 13.33 -1.81 -15.31
CA SER A 237 12.33 -2.80 -15.73
C SER A 237 10.91 -2.24 -15.89
N GLY A 238 10.66 -0.99 -15.46
CA GLY A 238 9.39 -0.31 -15.63
C GLY A 238 8.46 -0.40 -14.41
N ALA A 239 9.01 -0.54 -13.18
CA ALA A 239 8.17 -0.48 -11.98
C ALA A 239 7.42 0.87 -11.88
N ASP A 240 6.14 0.87 -11.59
CA ASP A 240 5.36 2.08 -11.32
C ASP A 240 5.58 2.58 -9.89
N ALA A 241 5.80 1.66 -8.94
CA ALA A 241 6.12 1.96 -7.55
C ALA A 241 7.16 0.99 -6.99
N ILE A 242 7.95 1.44 -6.02
CA ILE A 242 8.91 0.63 -5.27
C ILE A 242 8.57 0.72 -3.79
N ILE A 243 8.20 -0.41 -3.19
CA ILE A 243 7.88 -0.53 -1.77
C ILE A 243 9.08 -1.10 -1.02
N THR A 244 9.58 -0.37 -0.03
CA THR A 244 10.81 -0.70 0.68
C THR A 244 10.80 -0.27 2.14
N THR A 245 11.43 -1.04 3.00
CA THR A 245 11.70 -0.67 4.40
C THR A 245 12.89 0.31 4.54
N SER A 246 13.62 0.58 3.45
CA SER A 246 14.83 1.42 3.45
C SER A 246 14.78 2.54 2.40
N PRO A 247 13.75 3.41 2.41
CA PRO A 247 13.50 4.38 1.34
C PRO A 247 14.67 5.37 1.16
N ALA A 248 15.32 5.79 2.23
CA ALA A 248 16.48 6.70 2.16
C ALA A 248 17.71 6.06 1.50
N THR A 249 17.84 4.74 1.58
CA THR A 249 18.97 4.01 0.97
C THR A 249 18.82 3.88 -0.54
N ILE A 250 17.61 3.62 -1.02
CA ILE A 250 17.35 3.35 -2.43
C ILE A 250 17.11 4.61 -3.28
N ASN A 251 17.00 5.76 -2.65
CA ASN A 251 16.72 7.05 -3.32
C ASN A 251 18.00 7.89 -3.55
N LYS A 252 19.18 7.28 -3.36
CA LYS A 252 20.47 7.94 -3.58
C LYS A 252 20.90 7.91 -5.04
#